data_ea968cbdc2ff6a7bb16191ea8aa75198
#
_entry.id   ea968cbdc2ff6a7bb16191ea8aa75198
#
_cell.length_a   1.000
_cell.length_b   1.000
_cell.length_c   1.000
_cell.angle_alpha   90.00
_cell.angle_beta   90.00
_cell.angle_gamma   90.00
#
_symmetry.space_group_name_H-M   'P 1'
#
loop_
_entity.id
_entity.type
_entity.pdbx_description
1 polymer ?
#
loop_
_entity_poly.entity_id
_entity_poly.type
_entity_poly.pdbx_seq_one_letter_code
_entity_poly.pdbx_strand_id
1 'polypeptide(L)'
;MATQKKSTHNPGPVILDVEGLALNQQDIRRIKNPLTGGVILFGRNFQSRKQLTALTKSIKQVRSDILICIDHEGGRVQRCKTDGFTHLPAMHRLSDLWMRTGTRASSAITAMKAATACGFVLAAELRACGVDFSFTPVLD
;
A
#
# COMPACT_ATOMS: atom_id res chain seq x y z
N MET A 1 -22.03 -28.70 -1.29
CA MET A 1 -21.28 -27.62 -0.59
C MET A 1 -19.81 -28.02 -0.51
N ALA A 2 -18.96 -27.38 -1.33
CA ALA A 2 -17.53 -27.67 -1.31
C ALA A 2 -16.90 -26.93 -0.12
N THR A 3 -16.40 -27.69 0.85
CA THR A 3 -15.62 -27.16 1.98
C THR A 3 -14.31 -26.58 1.44
N GLN A 4 -14.21 -25.25 1.41
CA GLN A 4 -12.96 -24.54 1.17
C GLN A 4 -11.96 -24.94 2.26
N LYS A 5 -10.97 -25.77 1.90
CA LYS A 5 -9.82 -26.06 2.77
C LYS A 5 -9.13 -24.73 3.06
N LYS A 6 -9.27 -24.19 4.27
CA LYS A 6 -8.45 -23.09 4.77
C LYS A 6 -7.00 -23.53 4.66
N SER A 7 -6.24 -22.92 3.78
CA SER A 7 -4.80 -23.09 3.74
C SER A 7 -4.24 -22.60 5.07
N THR A 8 -3.64 -23.52 5.85
CA THR A 8 -2.95 -23.22 7.11
C THR A 8 -1.51 -22.76 6.86
N HIS A 9 -1.24 -22.13 5.71
CA HIS A 9 0.08 -21.58 5.45
C HIS A 9 0.23 -20.28 6.21
N ASN A 10 1.02 -20.31 7.27
CA ASN A 10 1.56 -19.11 7.87
C ASN A 10 2.40 -18.39 6.80
N PRO A 11 2.20 -17.07 6.60
CA PRO A 11 3.04 -16.31 5.69
C PRO A 11 4.50 -16.42 6.16
N GLY A 12 5.40 -16.62 5.22
CA GLY A 12 6.84 -16.65 5.50
C GLY A 12 7.34 -15.31 6.06
N PRO A 13 8.54 -15.29 6.66
CA PRO A 13 9.07 -14.09 7.33
C PRO A 13 9.68 -13.05 6.37
N VAL A 14 9.74 -13.33 5.06
CA VAL A 14 10.43 -12.48 4.09
C VAL A 14 9.42 -11.70 3.26
N ILE A 15 9.59 -10.38 3.21
CA ILE A 15 8.96 -9.52 2.22
C ILE A 15 10.00 -9.23 1.15
N LEU A 16 9.67 -9.48 -0.11
CA LEU A 16 10.56 -9.22 -1.25
C LEU A 16 9.91 -8.26 -2.24
N ASP A 17 10.72 -7.66 -3.08
CA ASP A 17 10.28 -6.82 -4.19
C ASP A 17 10.18 -7.61 -5.51
N VAL A 18 9.58 -6.97 -6.52
CA VAL A 18 9.56 -7.44 -7.91
C VAL A 18 10.24 -6.44 -8.83
N GLU A 19 10.79 -6.93 -9.94
CA GLU A 19 11.70 -6.15 -10.77
C GLU A 19 11.02 -4.98 -11.49
N GLY A 20 9.85 -5.20 -12.09
CA GLY A 20 9.26 -4.23 -13.01
C GLY A 20 7.74 -4.13 -12.97
N LEU A 21 7.16 -3.79 -14.11
CA LEU A 21 5.72 -3.56 -14.27
C LEU A 21 4.90 -4.84 -14.40
N ALA A 22 5.56 -5.97 -14.65
CA ALA A 22 4.97 -7.31 -14.75
C ALA A 22 5.93 -8.32 -14.14
N LEU A 23 5.41 -9.48 -13.71
CA LEU A 23 6.23 -10.56 -13.15
C LEU A 23 7.07 -11.23 -14.23
N ASN A 24 8.36 -11.40 -13.97
CA ASN A 24 9.23 -12.28 -14.71
C ASN A 24 9.30 -13.70 -14.08
N GLN A 25 10.02 -14.62 -14.71
CA GLN A 25 10.15 -16.00 -14.24
C GLN A 25 10.88 -16.10 -12.88
N GLN A 26 11.80 -15.20 -12.60
CA GLN A 26 12.51 -15.14 -11.32
C GLN A 26 11.59 -14.68 -10.20
N ASP A 27 10.80 -13.62 -10.44
CA ASP A 27 9.80 -13.13 -9.50
C ASP A 27 8.80 -14.23 -9.13
N ILE A 28 8.28 -14.95 -10.13
CA ILE A 28 7.34 -16.05 -9.92
C ILE A 28 7.96 -17.15 -9.03
N ARG A 29 9.23 -17.51 -9.26
CA ARG A 29 9.93 -18.50 -8.43
C ARG A 29 10.10 -18.03 -6.99
N ARG A 30 10.47 -16.74 -6.80
CA ARG A 30 10.66 -16.13 -5.48
C ARG A 30 9.34 -16.04 -4.70
N ILE A 31 8.24 -15.65 -5.36
CA ILE A 31 6.91 -15.57 -4.77
C ILE A 31 6.42 -16.96 -4.32
N LYS A 32 6.70 -18.01 -5.09
CA LYS A 32 6.33 -19.41 -4.75
C LYS A 32 7.10 -19.98 -3.56
N ASN A 33 8.23 -19.36 -3.17
CA ASN A 33 9.02 -19.84 -2.03
C ASN A 33 8.19 -19.73 -0.74
N PRO A 34 8.10 -20.77 0.09
CA PRO A 34 7.32 -20.75 1.34
C PRO A 34 7.82 -19.72 2.35
N LEU A 35 9.08 -19.32 2.30
CA LEU A 35 9.64 -18.27 3.14
C LEU A 35 9.15 -16.85 2.76
N THR A 36 8.58 -16.67 1.57
CA THR A 36 8.03 -15.38 1.16
C THR A 36 6.67 -15.16 1.79
N GLY A 37 6.54 -14.12 2.61
CA GLY A 37 5.28 -13.71 3.25
C GLY A 37 4.59 -12.54 2.57
N GLY A 38 5.34 -11.72 1.85
CA GLY A 38 4.81 -10.54 1.18
C GLY A 38 5.62 -10.07 -0.02
N VAL A 39 5.00 -9.20 -0.79
CA VAL A 39 5.63 -8.46 -1.90
C VAL A 39 5.46 -6.97 -1.62
N ILE A 40 6.58 -6.23 -1.59
CA ILE A 40 6.59 -4.78 -1.50
C ILE A 40 6.74 -4.17 -2.90
N LEU A 41 5.89 -3.18 -3.20
CA LEU A 41 5.92 -2.45 -4.46
C LEU A 41 6.59 -1.08 -4.29
N PHE A 42 7.32 -0.66 -5.32
CA PHE A 42 8.01 0.63 -5.39
C PHE A 42 7.53 1.44 -6.60
N GLY A 43 8.02 2.67 -6.74
CA GLY A 43 7.66 3.54 -7.87
C GLY A 43 7.93 2.90 -9.25
N ARG A 44 8.98 2.05 -9.38
CA ARG A 44 9.29 1.32 -10.63
C ARG A 44 8.23 0.28 -11.02
N ASN A 45 7.37 -0.12 -10.09
CA ASN A 45 6.29 -1.10 -10.32
C ASN A 45 4.96 -0.44 -10.71
N PHE A 46 4.94 0.91 -10.83
CA PHE A 46 3.74 1.67 -11.15
C PHE A 46 3.89 2.48 -12.43
N GLN A 47 2.96 2.32 -13.34
CA GLN A 47 2.78 3.12 -14.56
C GLN A 47 1.36 3.70 -14.67
N SER A 48 0.35 2.91 -14.34
CA SER A 48 -1.06 3.29 -14.35
C SER A 48 -1.87 2.41 -13.39
N ARG A 49 -3.07 2.85 -13.01
CA ARG A 49 -4.00 2.03 -12.19
C ARG A 49 -4.29 0.67 -12.83
N LYS A 50 -4.51 0.66 -14.15
CA LYS A 50 -4.78 -0.57 -14.91
C LYS A 50 -3.58 -1.52 -14.86
N GLN A 51 -2.37 -1.00 -15.07
CA GLN A 51 -1.14 -1.82 -15.01
C GLN A 51 -0.90 -2.34 -13.58
N LEU A 52 -1.02 -1.49 -12.55
CA LEU A 52 -0.85 -1.88 -11.17
C LEU A 52 -1.84 -2.99 -10.76
N THR A 53 -3.12 -2.84 -11.14
CA THR A 53 -4.15 -3.87 -10.91
C THR A 53 -3.82 -5.18 -11.61
N ALA A 54 -3.26 -5.13 -12.83
CA ALA A 54 -2.82 -6.34 -13.52
C ALA A 54 -1.65 -7.02 -12.81
N LEU A 55 -0.66 -6.24 -12.31
CA LEU A 55 0.48 -6.75 -11.56
C LEU A 55 0.03 -7.40 -10.24
N THR A 56 -0.77 -6.72 -9.43
CA THR A 56 -1.26 -7.26 -8.15
C THR A 56 -2.11 -8.52 -8.35
N LYS A 57 -2.95 -8.55 -9.38
CA LYS A 57 -3.71 -9.74 -9.77
C LYS A 57 -2.78 -10.90 -10.14
N SER A 58 -1.73 -10.66 -10.93
CA SER A 58 -0.78 -11.70 -11.31
C SER A 58 -0.01 -12.23 -10.10
N ILE A 59 0.36 -11.39 -9.13
CA ILE A 59 0.98 -11.81 -7.86
C ILE A 59 0.02 -12.75 -7.10
N LYS A 60 -1.24 -12.37 -6.94
CA LYS A 60 -2.26 -13.18 -6.26
C LYS A 60 -2.59 -14.48 -7.02
N GLN A 61 -2.43 -14.51 -8.33
CA GLN A 61 -2.58 -15.75 -9.12
C GLN A 61 -1.43 -16.73 -8.89
N VAL A 62 -0.20 -16.24 -8.65
CA VAL A 62 0.94 -17.08 -8.28
C VAL A 62 0.76 -17.68 -6.89
N ARG A 63 0.28 -16.84 -5.93
CA ARG A 63 0.03 -17.24 -4.54
C ARG A 63 -1.01 -16.32 -3.91
N SER A 64 -2.21 -16.84 -3.66
CA SER A 64 -3.39 -16.06 -3.26
C SER A 64 -3.32 -15.48 -1.85
N ASP A 65 -2.56 -16.12 -0.94
CA ASP A 65 -2.41 -15.74 0.46
C ASP A 65 -1.30 -14.72 0.73
N ILE A 66 -0.46 -14.40 -0.30
CA ILE A 66 0.65 -13.47 -0.13
C ILE A 66 0.16 -12.04 0.09
N LEU A 67 0.79 -11.31 1.00
CA LEU A 67 0.49 -9.90 1.23
C LEU A 67 1.17 -9.02 0.19
N ILE A 68 0.46 -8.01 -0.30
CA ILE A 68 1.00 -6.99 -1.21
C ILE A 68 1.01 -5.66 -0.47
N CYS A 69 2.16 -5.07 -0.30
CA CYS A 69 2.36 -3.81 0.42
C CYS A 69 3.13 -2.79 -0.41
N ILE A 70 3.15 -1.55 0.06
CA ILE A 70 3.81 -0.43 -0.61
C ILE A 70 4.22 0.62 0.42
N ASP A 71 5.28 1.40 0.13
CA ASP A 71 5.54 2.67 0.79
C ASP A 71 4.74 3.77 0.08
N HIS A 72 3.63 4.19 0.66
CA HIS A 72 2.77 5.22 0.06
C HIS A 72 2.23 6.09 1.18
N GLU A 73 3.07 7.03 1.63
CA GLU A 73 2.85 7.84 2.82
C GLU A 73 2.21 9.20 2.52
N GLY A 74 2.32 9.65 1.27
CA GLY A 74 2.10 11.02 0.85
C GLY A 74 3.40 11.84 0.76
N GLY A 75 3.33 13.06 0.28
CA GLY A 75 4.48 13.95 0.11
C GLY A 75 5.57 13.35 -0.76
N ARG A 76 6.81 13.32 -0.23
CA ARG A 76 7.96 12.78 -0.95
C ARG A 76 7.85 11.27 -1.18
N VAL A 77 7.34 10.54 -0.21
CA VAL A 77 7.21 9.08 -0.24
C VAL A 77 5.80 8.69 -0.66
N GLN A 78 5.45 9.01 -1.87
CA GLN A 78 4.23 8.58 -2.54
C GLN A 78 4.61 7.93 -3.86
N ARG A 79 4.37 6.62 -4.03
CA ARG A 79 4.86 5.87 -5.20
C ARG A 79 3.94 6.02 -6.41
N CYS A 80 2.63 6.03 -6.19
CA CYS A 80 1.64 6.26 -7.23
C CYS A 80 1.27 7.75 -7.24
N LYS A 81 1.68 8.50 -8.29
CA LYS A 81 1.53 9.96 -8.36
C LYS A 81 0.72 10.45 -9.56
N THR A 82 0.31 9.55 -10.44
CA THR A 82 -0.39 9.86 -11.69
C THR A 82 -1.64 8.99 -11.84
N ASP A 83 -2.33 9.11 -12.96
CA ASP A 83 -3.48 8.28 -13.32
C ASP A 83 -4.60 8.31 -12.25
N GLY A 84 -4.89 9.54 -11.75
CA GLY A 84 -6.00 9.78 -10.82
C GLY A 84 -5.72 9.42 -9.36
N PHE A 85 -4.48 9.05 -8.98
CA PHE A 85 -4.11 8.98 -7.59
C PHE A 85 -4.05 10.38 -6.98
N THR A 86 -4.66 10.54 -5.82
CA THR A 86 -4.68 11.79 -5.07
C THR A 86 -3.28 12.10 -4.52
N HIS A 87 -2.79 13.32 -4.74
CA HIS A 87 -1.55 13.80 -4.13
C HIS A 87 -1.80 14.11 -2.66
N LEU A 88 -1.35 13.21 -1.79
CA LEU A 88 -1.48 13.37 -0.35
C LEU A 88 -0.33 14.21 0.21
N PRO A 89 -0.60 15.06 1.22
CA PRO A 89 0.46 15.81 1.91
C PRO A 89 1.39 14.86 2.65
N ALA A 90 2.61 15.30 2.93
CA ALA A 90 3.48 14.62 3.86
C ALA A 90 2.85 14.62 5.27
N MET A 91 2.99 13.51 6.03
CA MET A 91 2.35 13.33 7.34
C MET A 91 2.62 14.48 8.31
N HIS A 92 3.85 15.04 8.32
CA HIS A 92 4.21 16.15 9.21
C HIS A 92 3.36 17.41 8.96
N ARG A 93 2.74 17.57 7.76
CA ARG A 93 1.83 18.71 7.49
C ARG A 93 0.56 18.69 8.35
N LEU A 94 0.22 17.55 8.90
CA LEU A 94 -0.90 17.45 9.86
C LEU A 94 -0.56 18.14 11.17
N SER A 95 0.73 18.22 11.55
CA SER A 95 1.17 19.00 12.71
C SER A 95 0.94 20.50 12.52
N ASP A 96 1.08 21.01 11.29
CA ASP A 96 0.81 22.41 10.99
C ASP A 96 -0.65 22.77 11.28
N LEU A 97 -1.57 21.84 11.02
CA LEU A 97 -2.99 22.01 11.34
C LEU A 97 -3.24 21.94 12.85
N TRP A 98 -2.54 21.03 13.54
CA TRP A 98 -2.61 20.86 14.99
C TRP A 98 -2.10 22.08 15.75
N MET A 99 -1.00 22.69 15.25
CA MET A 99 -0.32 23.83 15.88
C MET A 99 -0.88 25.21 15.46
N ARG A 100 -1.90 25.26 14.60
CA ARG A 100 -2.49 26.53 14.17
C ARG A 100 -3.03 27.35 15.33
N THR A 101 -2.97 28.68 15.18
CA THR A 101 -3.56 29.63 16.13
C THR A 101 -5.09 29.51 16.14
N GLY A 102 -5.63 29.28 17.30
CA GLY A 102 -7.05 29.03 17.57
C GLY A 102 -7.25 28.36 18.92
N THR A 103 -8.44 27.90 19.23
CA THR A 103 -8.57 27.05 20.41
C THR A 103 -7.90 25.69 20.11
N ARG A 104 -7.12 25.16 21.07
CA ARG A 104 -6.47 23.85 20.93
C ARG A 104 -7.44 22.75 20.46
N ALA A 105 -8.67 22.79 20.97
CA ALA A 105 -9.69 21.82 20.61
C ALA A 105 -10.09 21.89 19.12
N SER A 106 -10.30 23.08 18.56
CA SER A 106 -10.70 23.24 17.14
C SER A 106 -9.59 22.84 16.19
N SER A 107 -8.33 23.18 16.50
CA SER A 107 -7.15 22.80 15.69
C SER A 107 -6.92 21.29 15.73
N ALA A 108 -7.02 20.66 16.89
CA ALA A 108 -6.90 19.22 17.04
C ALA A 108 -7.98 18.47 16.23
N ILE A 109 -9.26 18.88 16.33
CA ILE A 109 -10.36 18.28 15.57
C ILE A 109 -10.10 18.42 14.05
N THR A 110 -9.60 19.57 13.58
CA THR A 110 -9.30 19.81 12.18
C THR A 110 -8.17 18.89 11.70
N ALA A 111 -7.09 18.76 12.47
CA ALA A 111 -5.98 17.86 12.16
C ALA A 111 -6.42 16.39 12.12
N MET A 112 -7.22 15.96 13.08
CA MET A 112 -7.78 14.60 13.13
C MET A 112 -8.66 14.29 11.91
N LYS A 113 -9.56 15.21 11.53
CA LYS A 113 -10.39 15.04 10.32
C LYS A 113 -9.54 14.95 9.06
N ALA A 114 -8.51 15.80 8.92
CA ALA A 114 -7.60 15.76 7.80
C ALA A 114 -6.81 14.44 7.75
N ALA A 115 -6.31 13.96 8.88
CA ALA A 115 -5.62 12.67 8.98
C ALA A 115 -6.53 11.51 8.57
N THR A 116 -7.77 11.49 9.07
CA THR A 116 -8.77 10.48 8.70
C THR A 116 -9.06 10.49 7.21
N ALA A 117 -9.26 11.68 6.62
CA ALA A 117 -9.52 11.82 5.19
C ALA A 117 -8.34 11.34 4.34
N CYS A 118 -7.10 11.72 4.70
CA CYS A 118 -5.89 11.27 4.02
C CYS A 118 -5.74 9.75 4.08
N GLY A 119 -5.91 9.16 5.27
CA GLY A 119 -5.82 7.71 5.45
C GLY A 119 -6.90 6.95 4.67
N PHE A 120 -8.13 7.46 4.67
CA PHE A 120 -9.22 6.87 3.88
C PHE A 120 -8.94 6.88 2.38
N VAL A 121 -8.55 8.04 1.83
CA VAL A 121 -8.26 8.17 0.39
C VAL A 121 -7.10 7.26 0.00
N LEU A 122 -5.99 7.28 0.76
CA LEU A 122 -4.83 6.42 0.56
C LEU A 122 -5.23 4.95 0.50
N ALA A 123 -5.93 4.49 1.52
CA ALA A 123 -6.35 3.09 1.61
C ALA A 123 -7.32 2.71 0.48
N ALA A 124 -8.31 3.55 0.18
CA ALA A 124 -9.30 3.28 -0.85
C ALA A 124 -8.66 3.16 -2.25
N GLU A 125 -7.77 4.07 -2.60
CA GLU A 125 -7.09 4.07 -3.91
C GLU A 125 -6.16 2.88 -4.08
N LEU A 126 -5.38 2.53 -3.06
CA LEU A 126 -4.47 1.38 -3.08
C LEU A 126 -5.25 0.06 -3.12
N ARG A 127 -6.28 -0.07 -2.28
CA ARG A 127 -7.15 -1.26 -2.26
C ARG A 127 -7.86 -1.48 -3.57
N ALA A 128 -8.30 -0.43 -4.25
CA ALA A 128 -8.91 -0.51 -5.58
C ALA A 128 -7.95 -1.08 -6.64
N CYS A 129 -6.64 -0.95 -6.44
CA CYS A 129 -5.60 -1.54 -7.28
C CYS A 129 -5.09 -2.89 -6.77
N GLY A 130 -5.68 -3.48 -5.71
CA GLY A 130 -5.31 -4.79 -5.19
C GLY A 130 -4.08 -4.79 -4.26
N VAL A 131 -3.64 -3.64 -3.76
CA VAL A 131 -2.63 -3.53 -2.70
C VAL A 131 -3.31 -3.76 -1.35
N ASP A 132 -2.73 -4.60 -0.50
CA ASP A 132 -3.35 -4.98 0.78
C ASP A 132 -3.16 -3.91 1.85
N PHE A 133 -1.97 -3.29 1.95
CA PHE A 133 -1.70 -2.20 2.90
C PHE A 133 -0.51 -1.32 2.49
N SER A 134 -0.40 -0.16 3.11
CA SER A 134 0.78 0.72 3.05
C SER A 134 1.48 0.74 4.41
N PHE A 135 2.81 0.91 4.41
CA PHE A 135 3.59 1.18 5.62
C PHE A 135 3.38 2.64 6.06
N THR A 136 2.17 2.91 6.54
CA THR A 136 1.68 4.25 6.92
C THR A 136 0.72 4.12 8.10
N PRO A 137 0.78 4.99 9.14
CA PRO A 137 1.70 6.13 9.27
C PRO A 137 3.12 5.71 9.67
N VAL A 138 4.11 6.55 9.29
CA VAL A 138 5.48 6.48 9.78
C VAL A 138 5.62 7.42 10.98
N LEU A 139 6.21 6.94 12.06
CA LEU A 139 6.24 7.62 13.36
C LEU A 139 7.65 8.01 13.82
N ASP A 140 8.68 7.84 12.98
CA ASP A 140 10.08 8.21 13.21
C ASP A 140 10.38 9.66 12.79
#